data_334f7dcea8c3f73e1db1396c78a89a70
#
_entry.id   334f7dcea8c3f73e1db1396c78a89a70
#
_cell.length_a   1.000
_cell.length_b   1.000
_cell.length_c   1.000
_cell.angle_alpha   90.00
_cell.angle_beta   90.00
_cell.angle_gamma   90.00
#
_symmetry.space_group_name_H-M   'P 1'
#
loop_
_entity.id
_entity.type
_entity.pdbx_description
1 polymer ?
#
loop_
_entity_poly.entity_id
_entity_poly.type
_entity_poly.pdbx_seq_one_letter_code
_entity_poly.pdbx_strand_id
1 'polypeptide(L)'
;MNTKLNVLFVLFSSLVLAQSKDGYWDNIRTTNETIVLGAGKKKMIKTADFPLGTTEVVYRISILDDNQKISSSLVSVLKAIPDPTGISQGSAGAVFLASTISGDDKCKYVVFTNEKDALEYEKSSVLKNACVVQNEPINKEAKLLSEKSKCLNGNQNLWFVFESDNWIMKQKIVFEVVPWVDYKFKNGWTNAAKKELLSEVEKND
;
A
#
# COMPACT_ATOMS: atom_id res chain seq x y z
N MET A 1 52.12 6.07 43.04
CA MET A 1 50.73 6.26 43.49
C MET A 1 49.87 6.25 42.23
N ASN A 2 49.33 5.07 41.88
CA ASN A 2 48.65 4.85 40.59
C ASN A 2 47.15 4.89 40.83
N THR A 3 46.51 5.96 40.41
CA THR A 3 45.05 6.12 40.44
C THR A 3 44.49 5.52 39.16
N LYS A 4 43.89 4.34 39.25
CA LYS A 4 43.12 3.72 38.17
C LYS A 4 41.75 4.42 38.07
N LEU A 5 41.57 5.17 37.00
CA LEU A 5 40.29 5.78 36.65
C LEU A 5 39.40 4.70 36.00
N ASN A 6 38.46 4.15 36.74
CA ASN A 6 37.43 3.25 36.23
C ASN A 6 36.36 4.10 35.55
N VAL A 7 36.39 4.14 34.20
CA VAL A 7 35.29 4.68 33.38
C VAL A 7 34.23 3.61 33.28
N LEU A 8 33.18 3.76 34.06
CA LEU A 8 31.96 2.95 33.98
C LEU A 8 31.16 3.42 32.74
N PHE A 9 31.29 2.70 31.64
CA PHE A 9 30.49 2.90 30.44
C PHE A 9 29.07 2.35 30.68
N VAL A 10 28.16 3.23 31.12
CA VAL A 10 26.73 2.92 31.20
C VAL A 10 26.18 2.92 29.78
N LEU A 11 26.09 1.76 29.18
CA LEU A 11 25.34 1.51 27.94
C LEU A 11 23.84 1.67 28.27
N PHE A 12 23.31 2.87 28.08
CA PHE A 12 21.88 3.10 27.97
C PHE A 12 21.42 2.48 26.66
N SER A 13 21.11 1.20 26.69
CA SER A 13 20.30 0.56 25.65
C SER A 13 18.89 1.11 25.77
N SER A 14 18.60 2.19 25.04
CA SER A 14 17.23 2.62 24.78
C SER A 14 16.52 1.50 24.03
N LEU A 15 15.84 0.63 24.76
CA LEU A 15 14.83 -0.27 24.21
C LEU A 15 13.73 0.62 23.63
N VAL A 16 13.84 0.93 22.35
CA VAL A 16 12.72 1.47 21.57
C VAL A 16 11.72 0.32 21.50
N LEU A 17 10.78 0.29 22.45
CA LEU A 17 9.60 -0.55 22.36
C LEU A 17 8.82 -0.04 21.14
N ALA A 18 9.03 -0.68 20.00
CA ALA A 18 8.16 -0.49 18.86
C ALA A 18 6.75 -0.88 19.34
N GLN A 19 5.86 0.09 19.49
CA GLN A 19 4.47 -0.18 19.79
C GLN A 19 3.89 -0.93 18.60
N SER A 20 3.60 -2.22 18.77
CA SER A 20 2.86 -2.98 17.79
C SER A 20 1.49 -2.33 17.59
N LYS A 21 1.07 -2.19 16.34
CA LYS A 21 -0.27 -1.70 16.03
C LYS A 21 -1.27 -2.82 16.25
N ASP A 22 -2.34 -2.54 16.98
CA ASP A 22 -3.42 -3.48 17.25
C ASP A 22 -4.46 -3.41 16.12
N GLY A 23 -4.51 -4.45 15.27
CA GLY A 23 -5.37 -4.47 14.10
C GLY A 23 -5.24 -5.78 13.31
N TYR A 24 -5.64 -5.74 12.05
CA TYR A 24 -5.57 -6.90 11.16
C TYR A 24 -5.44 -6.50 9.69
N TRP A 25 -4.80 -7.37 8.89
CA TRP A 25 -4.83 -7.30 7.43
C TRP A 25 -6.21 -7.78 6.94
N ASP A 26 -6.95 -6.88 6.31
CA ASP A 26 -8.27 -7.24 5.76
C ASP A 26 -8.06 -8.10 4.51
N ASN A 27 -8.60 -9.33 4.55
CA ASN A 27 -8.53 -10.28 3.44
C ASN A 27 -9.82 -10.33 2.61
N ILE A 28 -10.81 -9.54 2.96
CA ILE A 28 -12.12 -9.49 2.27
C ILE A 28 -12.12 -8.37 1.23
N ARG A 29 -11.65 -7.17 1.61
CA ARG A 29 -11.64 -5.98 0.77
C ARG A 29 -10.25 -5.78 0.16
N THR A 30 -9.75 -6.84 -0.44
CA THR A 30 -8.48 -6.83 -1.16
C THR A 30 -8.72 -6.59 -2.63
N THR A 31 -7.76 -5.98 -3.30
CA THR A 31 -7.69 -5.99 -4.76
C THR A 31 -6.71 -7.07 -5.17
N ASN A 32 -7.09 -7.91 -6.11
CA ASN A 32 -6.22 -8.92 -6.69
C ASN A 32 -6.60 -9.06 -8.17
N GLU A 33 -5.87 -8.37 -9.02
CA GLU A 33 -6.14 -8.23 -10.44
C GLU A 33 -4.98 -8.76 -11.28
N THR A 34 -5.32 -9.50 -12.32
CA THR A 34 -4.39 -9.84 -13.40
C THR A 34 -4.76 -9.05 -14.63
N ILE A 35 -3.87 -8.16 -15.05
CA ILE A 35 -4.08 -7.21 -16.12
C ILE A 35 -3.23 -7.63 -17.31
N VAL A 36 -3.83 -7.66 -18.50
CA VAL A 36 -3.08 -7.73 -19.75
C VAL A 36 -3.01 -6.32 -20.33
N LEU A 37 -1.83 -5.75 -20.34
CA LEU A 37 -1.56 -4.39 -20.81
C LEU A 37 -0.91 -4.45 -22.19
N GLY A 38 -1.55 -3.86 -23.19
CA GLY A 38 -1.01 -3.80 -24.56
C GLY A 38 0.22 -2.90 -24.65
N ALA A 39 1.03 -3.12 -25.69
CA ALA A 39 2.22 -2.30 -25.97
C ALA A 39 1.85 -0.81 -26.09
N GLY A 40 2.59 0.05 -25.39
CA GLY A 40 2.37 1.51 -25.37
C GLY A 40 0.98 1.94 -24.89
N LYS A 41 0.23 1.07 -24.19
CA LYS A 41 -1.10 1.37 -23.66
C LYS A 41 -1.03 1.71 -22.18
N LYS A 42 -2.07 2.43 -21.73
CA LYS A 42 -2.37 2.65 -20.32
C LYS A 42 -3.61 1.88 -19.91
N LYS A 43 -3.68 1.54 -18.64
CA LYS A 43 -4.83 0.87 -18.04
C LYS A 43 -5.04 1.35 -16.62
N MET A 44 -6.21 1.89 -16.37
CA MET A 44 -6.64 2.28 -15.03
C MET A 44 -7.29 1.09 -14.28
N ILE A 45 -6.98 0.95 -13.02
CA ILE A 45 -7.59 -0.01 -12.08
C ILE A 45 -7.97 0.76 -10.81
N LYS A 46 -9.22 0.62 -10.39
CA LYS A 46 -9.69 1.06 -9.08
C LYS A 46 -9.45 -0.04 -8.06
N THR A 47 -8.94 0.30 -6.87
CA THR A 47 -8.89 -0.66 -5.76
C THR A 47 -10.29 -0.97 -5.23
N ALA A 48 -10.44 -2.07 -4.50
CA ALA A 48 -11.61 -2.26 -3.64
C ALA A 48 -11.73 -1.10 -2.65
N ASP A 49 -12.94 -0.82 -2.19
CA ASP A 49 -13.16 0.20 -1.18
C ASP A 49 -12.60 -0.28 0.17
N PHE A 50 -11.73 0.52 0.76
CA PHE A 50 -11.07 0.19 2.01
C PHE A 50 -12.06 0.17 3.18
N PRO A 51 -11.92 -0.76 4.11
CA PRO A 51 -12.75 -0.79 5.30
C PRO A 51 -12.52 0.45 6.18
N LEU A 52 -13.55 0.80 6.94
CA LEU A 52 -13.45 1.85 7.94
C LEU A 52 -12.36 1.50 8.96
N GLY A 53 -11.51 2.46 9.29
CA GLY A 53 -10.37 2.26 10.20
C GLY A 53 -9.09 1.82 9.49
N THR A 54 -9.05 1.85 8.15
CA THR A 54 -7.81 1.61 7.39
C THR A 54 -6.82 2.73 7.66
N THR A 55 -5.65 2.37 8.18
CA THR A 55 -4.53 3.30 8.45
C THR A 55 -3.33 3.04 7.56
N GLU A 56 -3.18 1.83 7.07
CA GLU A 56 -2.14 1.47 6.11
C GLU A 56 -2.70 0.63 4.98
N VAL A 57 -2.03 0.70 3.85
CA VAL A 57 -2.31 -0.13 2.68
C VAL A 57 -0.98 -0.62 2.11
N VAL A 58 -0.86 -1.92 1.91
CA VAL A 58 0.24 -2.50 1.14
C VAL A 58 -0.25 -2.83 -0.25
N TYR A 59 0.52 -2.43 -1.25
CA TYR A 59 0.31 -2.91 -2.60
C TYR A 59 1.55 -3.63 -3.14
N ARG A 60 1.31 -4.57 -4.05
CA ARG A 60 2.33 -5.31 -4.78
C ARG A 60 2.01 -5.30 -6.26
N ILE A 61 3.02 -5.05 -7.06
CA ILE A 61 3.00 -5.09 -8.52
C ILE A 61 4.04 -6.10 -8.96
N SER A 62 3.67 -7.02 -9.84
CA SER A 62 4.57 -8.00 -10.45
C SER A 62 4.26 -8.11 -11.93
N ILE A 63 5.26 -7.89 -12.78
CA ILE A 63 5.17 -8.11 -14.21
C ILE A 63 5.65 -9.53 -14.49
N LEU A 64 4.84 -10.32 -15.15
CA LEU A 64 5.09 -11.74 -15.38
C LEU A 64 5.22 -12.03 -16.87
N ASP A 65 6.12 -12.94 -17.22
CA ASP A 65 6.13 -13.58 -18.51
C ASP A 65 4.95 -14.57 -18.65
N ASP A 66 4.61 -14.97 -19.86
CA ASP A 66 3.40 -15.75 -20.16
C ASP A 66 3.24 -17.00 -19.28
N ASN A 67 4.35 -17.72 -19.01
CA ASN A 67 4.34 -18.97 -18.25
C ASN A 67 4.60 -18.81 -16.77
N GLN A 68 4.81 -17.58 -16.29
CA GLN A 68 5.08 -17.31 -14.88
C GLN A 68 3.78 -17.15 -14.09
N LYS A 69 3.83 -17.58 -12.82
CA LYS A 69 2.76 -17.44 -11.83
C LYS A 69 3.35 -17.00 -10.50
N ILE A 70 2.62 -16.16 -9.78
CA ILE A 70 2.98 -15.82 -8.40
C ILE A 70 2.71 -17.04 -7.52
N SER A 71 3.68 -17.41 -6.69
CA SER A 71 3.60 -18.58 -5.81
C SER A 71 2.71 -18.35 -4.58
N SER A 72 2.58 -17.13 -4.11
CA SER A 72 1.78 -16.79 -2.93
C SER A 72 1.15 -15.41 -3.09
N SER A 73 -0.13 -15.28 -2.70
CA SER A 73 -0.82 -13.99 -2.68
C SER A 73 -0.21 -13.05 -1.64
N LEU A 74 -0.35 -11.74 -1.87
CA LEU A 74 0.09 -10.72 -0.91
C LEU A 74 -0.54 -10.92 0.47
N VAL A 75 -1.84 -11.25 0.52
CA VAL A 75 -2.55 -11.57 1.77
C VAL A 75 -1.88 -12.71 2.54
N SER A 76 -1.49 -13.79 1.83
CA SER A 76 -0.83 -14.93 2.47
C SER A 76 0.52 -14.55 3.08
N VAL A 77 1.27 -13.68 2.41
CA VAL A 77 2.54 -13.15 2.91
C VAL A 77 2.33 -12.26 4.13
N LEU A 78 1.35 -11.37 4.06
CA LEU A 78 1.05 -10.42 5.14
C LEU A 78 0.50 -11.08 6.40
N LYS A 79 -0.19 -12.22 6.29
CA LYS A 79 -0.63 -13.01 7.46
C LYS A 79 0.51 -13.45 8.39
N ALA A 80 1.73 -13.57 7.85
CA ALA A 80 2.92 -13.87 8.65
C ALA A 80 3.51 -12.63 9.35
N ILE A 81 2.99 -11.44 9.07
CA ILE A 81 3.45 -10.15 9.61
C ILE A 81 2.37 -9.65 10.57
N PRO A 82 2.62 -9.64 11.88
CA PRO A 82 1.59 -9.36 12.89
C PRO A 82 1.04 -7.94 12.81
N ASP A 83 1.83 -6.98 12.33
CA ASP A 83 1.44 -5.58 12.19
C ASP A 83 2.28 -4.84 11.14
N PRO A 84 1.81 -3.65 10.64
CA PRO A 84 2.51 -2.91 9.58
C PRO A 84 3.88 -2.37 9.98
N THR A 85 4.20 -2.25 11.27
CA THR A 85 5.48 -1.67 11.73
C THR A 85 6.66 -2.52 11.29
N GLY A 86 6.47 -3.85 11.18
CA GLY A 86 7.45 -4.78 10.64
C GLY A 86 7.80 -4.51 9.16
N ILE A 87 6.89 -3.87 8.41
CA ILE A 87 7.09 -3.51 7.00
C ILE A 87 7.78 -2.15 6.90
N SER A 88 7.44 -1.20 7.77
CA SER A 88 7.92 0.19 7.72
C SER A 88 9.36 0.37 8.18
N GLN A 89 9.94 -0.59 8.90
CA GLN A 89 11.26 -0.46 9.52
C GLN A 89 12.44 -0.71 8.57
N GLY A 90 12.23 -0.73 7.27
CA GLY A 90 13.34 -0.73 6.32
C GLY A 90 13.04 -1.28 4.95
N SER A 91 13.96 -1.03 4.03
CA SER A 91 13.97 -1.59 2.67
C SER A 91 13.87 -3.12 2.63
N ALA A 92 14.30 -3.81 3.69
CA ALA A 92 14.20 -5.26 3.83
C ALA A 92 12.74 -5.76 3.89
N GLY A 93 11.83 -5.03 4.55
CA GLY A 93 10.40 -5.39 4.60
C GLY A 93 9.72 -5.27 3.23
N ALA A 94 10.02 -4.20 2.49
CA ALA A 94 9.49 -4.03 1.14
C ALA A 94 10.04 -5.07 0.15
N VAL A 95 11.31 -5.44 0.27
CA VAL A 95 11.94 -6.49 -0.56
C VAL A 95 11.31 -7.85 -0.29
N PHE A 96 10.99 -8.17 0.96
CA PHE A 96 10.33 -9.43 1.32
C PHE A 96 8.92 -9.55 0.73
N LEU A 97 8.18 -8.43 0.63
CA LEU A 97 6.84 -8.40 0.05
C LEU A 97 6.85 -8.44 -1.48
N ALA A 98 7.93 -7.99 -2.11
CA ALA A 98 8.06 -8.08 -3.55
C ALA A 98 8.14 -9.55 -3.96
N SER A 99 7.38 -9.92 -5.00
CA SER A 99 7.51 -11.27 -5.58
C SER A 99 8.96 -11.52 -6.00
N THR A 100 9.46 -12.71 -5.70
CA THR A 100 10.76 -13.16 -6.21
C THR A 100 10.71 -13.44 -7.71
N ILE A 101 9.52 -13.66 -8.24
CA ILE A 101 9.26 -13.94 -9.65
C ILE A 101 8.86 -12.64 -10.34
N SER A 102 9.59 -12.27 -11.36
CA SER A 102 9.26 -11.18 -12.29
C SER A 102 9.79 -11.53 -13.67
N GLY A 103 9.08 -11.07 -14.71
CA GLY A 103 9.56 -11.12 -16.08
C GLY A 103 10.57 -10.01 -16.38
N ASP A 104 11.03 -9.96 -17.62
CA ASP A 104 11.96 -8.94 -18.12
C ASP A 104 11.24 -7.63 -18.50
N ASP A 105 9.96 -7.71 -18.77
CA ASP A 105 9.11 -6.56 -19.10
C ASP A 105 8.99 -5.59 -17.93
N LYS A 106 8.76 -4.31 -18.25
CA LYS A 106 8.65 -3.23 -17.27
C LYS A 106 7.44 -2.34 -17.54
N CYS A 107 6.88 -1.78 -16.48
CA CYS A 107 5.84 -0.75 -16.58
C CYS A 107 6.13 0.42 -15.67
N LYS A 108 5.51 1.55 -15.97
CA LYS A 108 5.36 2.71 -15.08
C LYS A 108 3.98 2.67 -14.46
N TYR A 109 3.80 3.38 -13.36
CA TYR A 109 2.47 3.56 -12.79
C TYR A 109 2.34 4.87 -12.03
N VAL A 110 1.12 5.34 -11.94
CA VAL A 110 0.74 6.53 -11.20
C VAL A 110 -0.47 6.21 -10.33
N VAL A 111 -0.51 6.74 -9.11
CA VAL A 111 -1.61 6.53 -8.16
C VAL A 111 -2.33 7.85 -7.92
N PHE A 112 -3.66 7.80 -8.01
CA PHE A 112 -4.56 8.93 -7.78
C PHE A 112 -5.57 8.62 -6.69
N THR A 113 -6.08 9.65 -6.05
CA THR A 113 -7.12 9.58 -5.02
C THR A 113 -8.52 9.83 -5.58
N ASN A 114 -8.64 10.19 -6.85
CA ASN A 114 -9.92 10.42 -7.52
C ASN A 114 -9.90 9.90 -8.97
N GLU A 115 -11.05 9.49 -9.42
CA GLU A 115 -11.25 8.88 -10.74
C GLU A 115 -10.98 9.86 -11.88
N LYS A 116 -11.38 11.13 -11.73
CA LYS A 116 -11.28 12.12 -12.79
C LYS A 116 -9.84 12.34 -13.23
N ASP A 117 -8.93 12.53 -12.28
CA ASP A 117 -7.52 12.77 -12.58
C ASP A 117 -6.85 11.51 -13.13
N ALA A 118 -7.25 10.32 -12.63
CA ALA A 118 -6.79 9.04 -13.16
C ALA A 118 -7.22 8.83 -14.62
N LEU A 119 -8.48 9.09 -14.95
CA LEU A 119 -9.01 9.03 -16.33
C LEU A 119 -8.34 10.06 -17.26
N GLU A 120 -8.10 11.27 -16.76
CA GLU A 120 -7.39 12.29 -17.53
C GLU A 120 -5.97 11.84 -17.87
N TYR A 121 -5.27 11.26 -16.90
CA TYR A 121 -3.93 10.72 -17.12
C TYR A 121 -3.93 9.50 -18.06
N GLU A 122 -4.88 8.59 -17.92
CA GLU A 122 -5.01 7.42 -18.81
C GLU A 122 -5.18 7.86 -20.28
N LYS A 123 -6.00 8.88 -20.55
CA LYS A 123 -6.35 9.34 -21.90
C LYS A 123 -5.32 10.27 -22.52
N SER A 124 -4.79 11.20 -21.74
CA SER A 124 -4.02 12.34 -22.25
C SER A 124 -2.62 12.50 -21.67
N SER A 125 -2.22 11.62 -20.73
CA SER A 125 -0.94 11.71 -19.99
C SER A 125 -0.77 13.01 -19.18
N VAL A 126 -1.86 13.74 -18.93
CA VAL A 126 -1.82 14.94 -18.10
C VAL A 126 -1.77 14.55 -16.64
N LEU A 127 -0.62 14.78 -16.01
CA LEU A 127 -0.36 14.44 -14.62
C LEU A 127 -0.81 15.56 -13.70
N LYS A 128 -1.93 15.35 -12.97
CA LYS A 128 -2.44 16.26 -11.94
C LYS A 128 -2.80 15.49 -10.68
N ASN A 129 -2.55 16.09 -9.52
CA ASN A 129 -2.96 15.58 -8.20
C ASN A 129 -2.64 14.12 -7.91
N ALA A 130 -1.60 13.56 -8.55
CA ALA A 130 -1.13 12.22 -8.23
C ALA A 130 -0.54 12.17 -6.83
N CYS A 131 -0.81 11.10 -6.08
CA CYS A 131 -0.25 10.89 -4.76
C CYS A 131 1.03 10.03 -4.78
N VAL A 132 1.20 9.18 -5.81
CA VAL A 132 2.44 8.47 -6.12
C VAL A 132 2.69 8.55 -7.62
N VAL A 133 3.95 8.80 -7.99
CA VAL A 133 4.40 8.78 -9.40
C VAL A 133 5.64 7.90 -9.49
N GLN A 134 5.56 6.83 -10.26
CA GLN A 134 6.68 5.93 -10.54
C GLN A 134 7.07 6.09 -12.01
N ASN A 135 8.01 7.01 -12.26
CA ASN A 135 8.49 7.32 -13.61
C ASN A 135 9.50 6.31 -14.14
N GLU A 136 10.31 5.74 -13.25
CA GLU A 136 11.27 4.70 -13.64
C GLU A 136 10.52 3.39 -13.85
N PRO A 137 10.68 2.75 -15.03
CA PRO A 137 10.01 1.49 -15.29
C PRO A 137 10.47 0.38 -14.35
N ILE A 138 9.50 -0.33 -13.77
CA ILE A 138 9.72 -1.43 -12.83
C ILE A 138 9.17 -2.74 -13.37
N ASN A 139 9.75 -3.87 -12.98
CA ASN A 139 9.20 -5.20 -13.21
C ASN A 139 8.56 -5.82 -11.97
N LYS A 140 8.87 -5.31 -10.80
CA LYS A 140 8.25 -5.66 -9.52
C LYS A 140 8.38 -4.52 -8.52
N GLU A 141 7.38 -4.38 -7.66
CA GLU A 141 7.41 -3.44 -6.54
C GLU A 141 6.44 -3.86 -5.43
N ALA A 142 6.77 -3.54 -4.20
CA ALA A 142 5.85 -3.55 -3.08
C ALA A 142 6.09 -2.31 -2.21
N LYS A 143 5.01 -1.62 -1.86
CA LYS A 143 5.06 -0.41 -1.02
C LYS A 143 3.98 -0.43 0.05
N LEU A 144 4.33 0.13 1.20
CA LEU A 144 3.42 0.49 2.27
C LEU A 144 3.04 1.97 2.14
N LEU A 145 1.75 2.25 2.00
CA LEU A 145 1.17 3.58 2.17
C LEU A 145 0.64 3.68 3.60
N SER A 146 1.05 4.69 4.34
CA SER A 146 0.54 4.97 5.68
C SER A 146 -0.54 6.06 5.67
N GLU A 147 -1.26 6.20 6.77
CA GLU A 147 -2.23 7.29 6.98
C GLU A 147 -1.64 8.69 6.76
N LYS A 148 -0.31 8.84 6.95
CA LYS A 148 0.41 10.11 6.70
C LYS A 148 0.67 10.38 5.22
N SER A 149 0.45 9.39 4.36
CA SER A 149 0.61 9.57 2.92
C SER A 149 -0.54 10.40 2.35
N LYS A 150 -0.26 11.19 1.32
CA LYS A 150 -1.30 11.91 0.59
C LYS A 150 -2.35 10.99 -0.03
N CYS A 151 -2.01 9.71 -0.24
CA CYS A 151 -2.91 8.73 -0.84
C CYS A 151 -4.04 8.30 0.09
N LEU A 152 -3.76 8.12 1.40
CA LEU A 152 -4.74 7.53 2.33
C LEU A 152 -5.53 8.54 3.15
N ASN A 153 -5.19 9.83 3.10
CA ASN A 153 -5.84 10.87 3.91
C ASN A 153 -7.35 10.99 3.64
N GLY A 154 -8.16 10.19 4.32
CA GLY A 154 -9.61 10.15 4.18
C GLY A 154 -10.14 9.44 2.92
N ASN A 155 -9.27 8.88 2.09
CA ASN A 155 -9.68 8.22 0.86
C ASN A 155 -10.07 6.75 1.12
N GLN A 156 -11.22 6.34 0.57
CA GLN A 156 -11.73 4.97 0.70
C GLN A 156 -11.23 4.03 -0.38
N ASN A 157 -10.62 4.54 -1.44
CA ASN A 157 -10.05 3.76 -2.53
C ASN A 157 -9.00 4.57 -3.27
N LEU A 158 -8.25 3.91 -4.15
CA LEU A 158 -7.22 4.49 -4.99
C LEU A 158 -7.41 4.04 -6.44
N TRP A 159 -6.93 4.87 -7.37
CA TRP A 159 -6.87 4.56 -8.79
C TRP A 159 -5.42 4.44 -9.21
N PHE A 160 -5.05 3.27 -9.69
CA PHE A 160 -3.73 3.00 -10.26
C PHE A 160 -3.83 3.05 -11.78
N VAL A 161 -2.98 3.83 -12.41
CA VAL A 161 -2.86 3.85 -13.88
C VAL A 161 -1.51 3.26 -14.23
N PHE A 162 -1.52 2.08 -14.85
CA PHE A 162 -0.35 1.40 -15.37
C PHE A 162 -0.07 1.85 -16.80
N GLU A 163 1.20 2.06 -17.13
CA GLU A 163 1.64 2.43 -18.46
C GLU A 163 2.73 1.45 -18.92
N SER A 164 2.49 0.79 -20.06
CA SER A 164 3.44 -0.15 -20.63
C SER A 164 4.66 0.57 -21.17
N ASP A 165 5.85 0.13 -20.74
CA ASP A 165 7.13 0.55 -21.33
C ASP A 165 7.54 -0.34 -22.52
N ASN A 166 6.76 -1.37 -22.82
CA ASN A 166 7.00 -2.27 -23.95
C ASN A 166 6.38 -1.69 -25.24
N TRP A 167 7.11 -1.82 -26.34
CA TRP A 167 6.69 -1.28 -27.65
C TRP A 167 6.01 -2.30 -28.55
N ILE A 168 6.19 -3.59 -28.29
CA ILE A 168 5.82 -4.67 -29.23
C ILE A 168 4.86 -5.66 -28.58
N MET A 169 5.13 -6.08 -27.34
CA MET A 169 4.41 -7.18 -26.70
C MET A 169 3.44 -6.70 -25.63
N LYS A 170 2.45 -7.55 -25.36
CA LYS A 170 1.56 -7.38 -24.22
C LYS A 170 2.30 -7.77 -22.95
N GLN A 171 2.00 -7.10 -21.84
CA GLN A 171 2.52 -7.38 -20.53
C GLN A 171 1.43 -7.95 -19.63
N LYS A 172 1.79 -8.93 -18.82
CA LYS A 172 0.91 -9.50 -17.81
C LYS A 172 1.32 -8.93 -16.45
N ILE A 173 0.45 -8.13 -15.86
CA ILE A 173 0.66 -7.47 -14.58
C ILE A 173 -0.24 -8.13 -13.54
N VAL A 174 0.34 -8.61 -12.44
CA VAL A 174 -0.41 -8.97 -11.25
C VAL A 174 -0.32 -7.84 -10.25
N PHE A 175 -1.48 -7.32 -9.88
CA PHE A 175 -1.65 -6.18 -8.99
C PHE A 175 -2.47 -6.59 -7.78
N GLU A 176 -1.92 -6.39 -6.60
CA GLU A 176 -2.55 -6.75 -5.35
C GLU A 176 -2.49 -5.59 -4.36
N VAL A 177 -3.58 -5.39 -3.62
CA VAL A 177 -3.68 -4.36 -2.57
C VAL A 177 -4.36 -4.96 -1.35
N VAL A 178 -3.77 -4.76 -0.18
CA VAL A 178 -4.29 -5.26 1.10
C VAL A 178 -4.29 -4.13 2.11
N PRO A 179 -5.46 -3.75 2.66
CA PRO A 179 -5.56 -2.75 3.71
C PRO A 179 -5.28 -3.35 5.10
N TRP A 180 -4.68 -2.55 5.97
CA TRP A 180 -4.58 -2.78 7.40
C TRP A 180 -5.64 -1.96 8.12
N VAL A 181 -6.43 -2.62 8.99
CA VAL A 181 -7.46 -2.00 9.81
C VAL A 181 -6.97 -1.92 11.25
N ASP A 182 -6.81 -0.70 11.75
CA ASP A 182 -6.46 -0.45 13.16
C ASP A 182 -7.73 -0.46 14.01
N TYR A 183 -7.76 -1.28 15.07
CA TYR A 183 -8.93 -1.40 15.95
C TYR A 183 -9.23 -0.10 16.71
N LYS A 184 -8.22 0.64 17.14
CA LYS A 184 -8.42 1.91 17.87
C LYS A 184 -9.04 2.95 16.96
N PHE A 185 -8.58 3.02 15.71
CA PHE A 185 -9.08 3.96 14.73
C PHE A 185 -10.53 3.59 14.33
N LYS A 186 -10.79 2.31 14.06
CA LYS A 186 -12.12 1.79 13.77
C LYS A 186 -13.11 2.09 14.91
N ASN A 187 -12.71 1.84 16.15
CA ASN A 187 -13.56 2.07 17.33
C ASN A 187 -13.79 3.56 17.57
N GLY A 188 -12.80 4.41 17.32
CA GLY A 188 -12.93 5.87 17.40
C GLY A 188 -13.98 6.40 16.42
N TRP A 189 -13.97 5.94 15.17
CA TRP A 189 -14.96 6.31 14.15
C TRP A 189 -16.36 5.81 14.49
N THR A 190 -16.50 4.58 14.97
CA THR A 190 -17.80 4.00 15.34
C THR A 190 -18.43 4.81 16.48
N ASN A 191 -17.64 5.23 17.46
CA ASN A 191 -18.10 6.04 18.58
C ASN A 191 -18.45 7.47 18.16
N ALA A 192 -17.68 8.08 17.24
CA ALA A 192 -17.96 9.40 16.69
C ALA A 192 -19.26 9.39 15.86
N ALA A 193 -19.42 8.45 14.95
CA ALA A 193 -20.62 8.30 14.14
C ALA A 193 -21.86 8.00 14.99
N LYS A 194 -21.73 7.18 16.05
CA LYS A 194 -22.82 6.93 16.99
C LYS A 194 -23.19 8.19 17.77
N LYS A 195 -22.21 9.01 18.17
CA LYS A 195 -22.46 10.27 18.88
C LYS A 195 -23.15 11.30 17.97
N GLU A 196 -22.78 11.34 16.70
CA GLU A 196 -23.40 12.22 15.70
C GLU A 196 -24.84 11.83 15.45
N LEU A 197 -25.13 10.54 15.24
CA LEU A 197 -26.49 10.02 15.11
C LEU A 197 -27.37 10.32 16.34
N LEU A 198 -26.84 10.15 17.55
CA LEU A 198 -27.58 10.46 18.78
C LEU A 198 -27.87 11.97 18.89
N SER A 199 -26.93 12.83 18.48
CA SER A 199 -27.15 14.28 18.48
C SER A 199 -28.15 14.77 17.44
N GLU A 200 -28.34 14.03 16.34
CA GLU A 200 -29.37 14.32 15.33
C GLU A 200 -30.76 13.89 15.81
N VAL A 201 -30.86 12.78 16.53
CA VAL A 201 -32.15 12.31 17.12
C VAL A 201 -32.62 13.31 18.20
N GLU A 202 -31.73 13.76 19.10
CA GLU A 202 -32.07 14.75 20.15
C GLU A 202 -32.47 16.13 19.62
N LYS A 203 -32.16 16.48 18.37
CA LYS A 203 -32.55 17.74 17.74
C LYS A 203 -33.95 17.70 17.08
N ASN A 204 -34.45 16.51 16.85
CA ASN A 204 -35.71 16.28 16.14
C ASN A 204 -36.89 15.91 17.07
N ASP A 205 -36.65 15.80 18.39
CA ASP A 205 -37.64 15.70 19.48
C ASP A 205 -37.82 17.09 20.17
#